data_ad56f27397390043ca891def052c78ea
#
_entry.id   ad56f27397390043ca891def052c78ea
#
_cell.length_a   1.000
_cell.length_b   1.000
_cell.length_c   1.000
_cell.angle_alpha   90.00
_cell.angle_beta   90.00
_cell.angle_gamma   90.00
#
_symmetry.space_group_name_H-M   'P 1'
#
loop_
_entity.id
_entity.type
_entity.pdbx_description
1 polymer ?
#
loop_
_entity_poly.entity_id
_entity_poly.type
_entity_poly.pdbx_seq_one_letter_code
_entity_poly.pdbx_strand_id
1 'polypeptide(L)'
;MSDIVWAAMQNVGAPEWGQEAVNVAREIQSSLGMEPMTAPFLEDCSQLRSPQEAEAILRQDLPPSQTNSTSDDYTDMTWHTPTARFYVARPALKPAPKGPYPSWVMNALGGIPATIDPMVTTAAKILSVSALRLLQDKVARDRVMAEFKTRTGGGIGGKTWMAPLCDYAPPLDFKWPEYVETPRGRQF
;
A
#
# COMPACT_ATOMS: atom_id res chain seq x y z
N MET A 1 11.65 -10.53 7.11
CA MET A 1 11.34 -9.72 5.91
C MET A 1 11.02 -8.27 6.27
N SER A 2 10.18 -8.01 7.23
CA SER A 2 9.78 -6.66 7.67
C SER A 2 10.95 -5.75 8.05
N ASP A 3 11.97 -6.27 8.72
CA ASP A 3 13.16 -5.48 9.09
C ASP A 3 13.93 -4.94 7.88
N ILE A 4 13.96 -5.71 6.78
CA ILE A 4 14.62 -5.29 5.53
C ILE A 4 13.86 -4.12 4.91
N VAL A 5 12.54 -4.24 4.86
CA VAL A 5 11.67 -3.18 4.33
C VAL A 5 11.73 -1.94 5.21
N TRP A 6 11.70 -2.11 6.54
CA TRP A 6 11.82 -0.99 7.47
C TRP A 6 13.14 -0.23 7.32
N ALA A 7 14.26 -0.95 7.22
CA ALA A 7 15.55 -0.33 6.94
C ALA A 7 15.58 0.43 5.60
N ALA A 8 14.90 -0.11 4.58
CA ALA A 8 14.76 0.60 3.30
C ALA A 8 13.88 1.87 3.44
N MET A 9 12.80 1.82 4.21
CA MET A 9 11.96 2.98 4.51
C MET A 9 12.75 4.07 5.24
N GLN A 10 13.55 3.70 6.23
CA GLN A 10 14.42 4.64 6.95
C GLN A 10 15.46 5.30 6.03
N ASN A 11 15.99 4.55 5.05
CA ASN A 11 16.97 5.06 4.10
C ASN A 11 16.34 5.98 3.04
N VAL A 12 15.13 5.69 2.59
CA VAL A 12 14.43 6.46 1.56
C VAL A 12 13.71 7.68 2.12
N GLY A 13 13.14 7.57 3.32
CA GLY A 13 12.31 8.58 3.94
C GLY A 13 10.82 8.47 3.57
N ALA A 14 10.04 9.40 4.10
CA ALA A 14 8.64 9.58 3.74
C ALA A 14 8.50 10.39 2.45
N PRO A 15 7.34 10.36 1.77
CA PRO A 15 7.11 11.22 0.61
C PRO A 15 7.09 12.70 1.01
N GLU A 16 7.58 13.54 0.10
CA GLU A 16 7.58 15.00 0.25
C GLU A 16 6.84 15.64 -0.93
N TRP A 17 5.94 16.54 -0.64
CA TRP A 17 5.16 17.27 -1.65
C TRP A 17 5.74 18.66 -1.88
N GLY A 18 6.19 18.91 -3.11
CA GLY A 18 6.74 20.19 -3.55
C GLY A 18 5.65 21.25 -3.81
N GLN A 19 6.08 22.42 -4.25
CA GLN A 19 5.22 23.59 -4.45
C GLN A 19 4.08 23.33 -5.48
N GLU A 20 4.32 22.49 -6.48
CA GLU A 20 3.31 22.15 -7.47
C GLU A 20 2.13 21.41 -6.84
N ALA A 21 2.41 20.44 -5.98
CA ALA A 21 1.38 19.74 -5.21
C ALA A 21 0.62 20.68 -4.27
N VAL A 22 1.32 21.62 -3.62
CA VAL A 22 0.69 22.66 -2.79
C VAL A 22 -0.24 23.53 -3.62
N ASN A 23 0.15 23.90 -4.84
CA ASN A 23 -0.69 24.70 -5.73
C ASN A 23 -1.97 23.96 -6.10
N VAL A 24 -1.88 22.67 -6.47
CA VAL A 24 -3.04 21.81 -6.75
C VAL A 24 -3.98 21.76 -5.53
N ALA A 25 -3.45 21.56 -4.33
CA ALA A 25 -4.26 21.52 -3.12
C ALA A 25 -4.98 22.84 -2.87
N ARG A 26 -4.31 23.96 -3.10
CA ARG A 26 -4.89 25.32 -2.97
C ARG A 26 -5.96 25.60 -4.02
N GLU A 27 -5.77 25.15 -5.26
CA GLU A 27 -6.79 25.26 -6.32
C GLU A 27 -8.05 24.46 -5.95
N ILE A 28 -7.90 23.26 -5.40
CA ILE A 28 -9.01 22.45 -4.89
C ILE A 28 -9.75 23.24 -3.78
N GLN A 29 -9.03 23.81 -2.82
CA GLN A 29 -9.63 24.60 -1.74
C GLN A 29 -10.37 25.82 -2.28
N SER A 30 -9.76 26.55 -3.22
CA SER A 30 -10.39 27.71 -3.86
C SER A 30 -11.67 27.33 -4.61
N SER A 31 -11.65 26.20 -5.34
CA SER A 31 -12.82 25.71 -6.09
C SER A 31 -14.00 25.36 -5.18
N LEU A 32 -13.72 25.06 -3.93
CA LEU A 32 -14.73 24.80 -2.89
C LEU A 32 -15.17 26.07 -2.12
N GLY A 33 -14.70 27.24 -2.55
CA GLY A 33 -14.99 28.51 -1.88
C GLY A 33 -14.33 28.62 -0.49
N MET A 34 -13.20 27.95 -0.31
CA MET A 34 -12.42 27.98 0.93
C MET A 34 -11.21 28.90 0.76
N GLU A 35 -10.75 29.48 1.87
CA GLU A 35 -9.46 30.17 1.91
C GLU A 35 -8.33 29.15 1.75
N PRO A 36 -7.44 29.29 0.73
CA PRO A 36 -6.35 28.35 0.50
C PRO A 36 -5.31 28.38 1.63
N MET A 37 -4.99 27.23 2.16
CA MET A 37 -3.98 27.08 3.22
C MET A 37 -2.57 27.22 2.65
N THR A 38 -1.67 27.85 3.42
CA THR A 38 -0.25 27.94 3.06
C THR A 38 0.42 26.56 3.07
N ALA A 39 0.10 25.72 4.06
CA ALA A 39 0.57 24.33 4.19
C ALA A 39 -0.66 23.41 4.26
N PRO A 40 -1.20 23.00 3.09
CA PRO A 40 -2.49 22.31 3.03
C PRO A 40 -2.45 20.85 3.44
N PHE A 41 -1.29 20.18 3.35
CA PHE A 41 -1.17 18.74 3.64
C PHE A 41 -1.03 18.46 5.13
N LEU A 42 -1.55 17.31 5.56
CA LEU A 42 -1.31 16.75 6.89
C LEU A 42 0.18 16.44 7.05
N GLU A 43 0.75 16.86 8.17
CA GLU A 43 2.18 16.63 8.50
C GLU A 43 2.49 15.14 8.61
N ASP A 44 1.56 14.34 9.12
CA ASP A 44 1.65 12.89 9.23
C ASP A 44 1.95 12.18 7.89
N CYS A 45 1.53 12.78 6.77
CA CYS A 45 1.80 12.20 5.45
C CYS A 45 3.28 12.20 5.08
N SER A 46 4.06 13.11 5.66
CA SER A 46 5.51 13.25 5.45
C SER A 46 6.35 12.73 6.61
N GLN A 47 5.80 11.85 7.43
CA GLN A 47 6.49 11.27 8.57
C GLN A 47 6.58 9.75 8.47
N LEU A 48 7.76 9.21 8.80
CA LEU A 48 7.90 7.78 9.00
C LEU A 48 7.35 7.39 10.37
N ARG A 49 6.58 6.31 10.39
CA ARG A 49 6.15 5.65 11.62
C ARG A 49 6.87 4.33 11.77
N SER A 50 7.40 4.07 12.95
CA SER A 50 7.99 2.78 13.27
C SER A 50 6.95 1.67 13.20
N PRO A 51 7.36 0.40 13.01
CA PRO A 51 6.44 -0.74 13.08
C PRO A 51 5.65 -0.81 14.39
N GLN A 52 6.28 -0.40 15.49
CA GLN A 52 5.66 -0.39 16.83
C GLN A 52 4.55 0.70 16.94
N GLU A 53 4.82 1.89 16.41
CA GLU A 53 3.83 2.97 16.36
C GLU A 53 2.65 2.61 15.44
N ALA A 54 2.95 2.02 14.27
CA ALA A 54 1.91 1.56 13.35
C ALA A 54 1.04 0.46 13.99
N GLU A 55 1.66 -0.50 14.69
CA GLU A 55 0.94 -1.53 15.43
C GLU A 55 0.09 -0.93 16.55
N ALA A 56 0.60 0.03 17.31
CA ALA A 56 -0.14 0.68 18.38
C ALA A 56 -1.40 1.40 17.86
N ILE A 57 -1.30 2.06 16.70
CA ILE A 57 -2.44 2.70 16.05
C ILE A 57 -3.45 1.64 15.60
N LEU A 58 -2.98 0.58 14.95
CA LEU A 58 -3.84 -0.49 14.47
C LEU A 58 -4.62 -1.17 15.61
N ARG A 59 -4.00 -1.31 16.79
CA ARG A 59 -4.63 -1.90 17.99
C ARG A 59 -5.72 -1.02 18.62
N GLN A 60 -5.84 0.25 18.23
CA GLN A 60 -6.96 1.09 18.67
C GLN A 60 -8.29 0.62 18.06
N ASP A 61 -8.26 0.11 16.83
CA ASP A 61 -9.46 -0.21 16.08
C ASP A 61 -9.64 -1.71 15.83
N LEU A 62 -8.56 -2.49 15.84
CA LEU A 62 -8.57 -3.89 15.46
C LEU A 62 -8.02 -4.82 16.55
N PRO A 63 -8.59 -6.02 16.74
CA PRO A 63 -8.07 -7.01 17.67
C PRO A 63 -6.69 -7.53 17.21
N PRO A 64 -5.90 -8.14 18.12
CA PRO A 64 -4.56 -8.66 17.80
C PRO A 64 -4.51 -9.69 16.67
N SER A 65 -5.60 -10.37 16.40
CA SER A 65 -5.71 -11.35 15.30
C SER A 65 -5.87 -10.73 13.93
N GLN A 66 -6.15 -9.42 13.85
CA GLN A 66 -6.35 -8.72 12.60
C GLN A 66 -5.24 -7.71 12.35
N THR A 67 -4.72 -7.69 11.14
CA THR A 67 -3.71 -6.74 10.66
C THR A 67 -4.26 -5.76 9.64
N ASN A 68 -5.54 -5.90 9.30
CA ASN A 68 -6.20 -5.15 8.25
C ASN A 68 -7.71 -5.11 8.49
N SER A 69 -8.37 -4.00 8.17
CA SER A 69 -9.83 -3.85 8.25
C SER A 69 -10.56 -4.27 6.96
N THR A 70 -9.82 -4.63 5.93
CA THR A 70 -10.36 -5.02 4.63
C THR A 70 -9.85 -6.41 4.22
N SER A 71 -10.52 -7.05 3.25
CA SER A 71 -10.02 -8.25 2.61
C SER A 71 -8.88 -7.94 1.65
N ASP A 72 -7.98 -8.89 1.49
CA ASP A 72 -6.79 -8.78 0.64
C ASP A 72 -6.50 -10.10 -0.06
N ASP A 73 -6.21 -10.04 -1.35
CA ASP A 73 -5.91 -11.22 -2.17
C ASP A 73 -4.44 -11.68 -2.03
N TYR A 74 -3.56 -10.85 -1.48
CA TYR A 74 -2.14 -11.22 -1.34
C TYR A 74 -1.88 -12.24 -0.24
N THR A 75 -2.86 -12.59 0.58
CA THR A 75 -2.72 -13.58 1.66
C THR A 75 -2.24 -14.92 1.12
N ASP A 76 -2.73 -15.34 -0.03
CA ASP A 76 -2.34 -16.60 -0.67
C ASP A 76 -0.86 -16.60 -1.05
N MET A 77 -0.30 -15.48 -1.46
CA MET A 77 1.13 -15.35 -1.79
C MET A 77 2.03 -15.63 -0.59
N THR A 78 1.54 -15.40 0.63
CA THR A 78 2.31 -15.64 1.87
C THR A 78 2.63 -17.11 2.11
N TRP A 79 1.94 -18.04 1.44
CA TRP A 79 2.21 -19.47 1.49
C TRP A 79 3.26 -19.91 0.46
N HIS A 80 3.49 -19.11 -0.57
CA HIS A 80 4.43 -19.42 -1.64
C HIS A 80 5.83 -18.84 -1.37
N THR A 81 5.88 -17.65 -0.76
CA THR A 81 7.13 -16.92 -0.61
C THR A 81 7.11 -16.02 0.62
N PRO A 82 8.30 -15.69 1.18
CA PRO A 82 8.40 -14.66 2.20
C PRO A 82 7.81 -13.34 1.72
N THR A 83 6.82 -12.84 2.44
CA THR A 83 6.08 -11.64 2.05
C THR A 83 6.16 -10.60 3.17
N ALA A 84 6.34 -9.35 2.81
CA ALA A 84 6.14 -8.21 3.69
C ALA A 84 5.28 -7.16 2.98
N ARG A 85 4.44 -6.48 3.74
CA ARG A 85 3.65 -5.34 3.28
C ARG A 85 4.10 -4.09 3.99
N PHE A 86 4.12 -3.00 3.27
CA PHE A 86 4.30 -1.67 3.82
C PHE A 86 3.32 -0.69 3.16
N TYR A 87 3.11 0.42 3.81
CA TYR A 87 2.27 1.48 3.32
C TYR A 87 3.09 2.74 3.13
N VAL A 88 2.78 3.49 2.09
CA VAL A 88 3.28 4.84 1.88
C VAL A 88 2.08 5.78 1.94
N ALA A 89 2.22 6.87 2.66
CA ALA A 89 1.13 7.82 2.83
C ALA A 89 0.69 8.41 1.50
N ARG A 90 -0.62 8.49 1.30
CA ARG A 90 -1.23 9.28 0.24
C ARG A 90 -1.31 10.75 0.68
N PRO A 91 -1.31 11.71 -0.26
CA PRO A 91 -1.51 13.09 0.10
C PRO A 91 -2.91 13.27 0.70
N ALA A 92 -2.98 13.87 1.88
CA ALA A 92 -4.23 14.17 2.56
C ALA A 92 -4.21 15.64 3.03
N LEU A 93 -5.32 16.32 2.87
CA LEU A 93 -5.46 17.73 3.29
C LEU A 93 -5.75 17.83 4.78
N LYS A 94 -5.25 18.89 5.40
CA LYS A 94 -5.63 19.28 6.76
C LYS A 94 -7.14 19.54 6.82
N PRO A 95 -7.80 19.24 7.94
CA PRO A 95 -9.24 19.47 8.09
C PRO A 95 -9.64 20.89 7.70
N ALA A 96 -10.73 21.01 6.96
CA ALA A 96 -11.25 22.30 6.55
C ALA A 96 -12.07 22.95 7.68
N PRO A 97 -11.99 24.29 7.87
CA PRO A 97 -12.77 24.99 8.89
C PRO A 97 -14.29 24.86 8.74
N LYS A 98 -14.76 24.63 7.51
CA LYS A 98 -16.19 24.57 7.15
C LYS A 98 -16.77 23.16 7.06
N GLY A 99 -16.04 22.14 7.49
CA GLY A 99 -16.48 20.74 7.46
C GLY A 99 -15.63 19.85 6.56
N PRO A 100 -16.01 18.57 6.39
CA PRO A 100 -15.22 17.60 5.64
C PRO A 100 -15.18 17.96 4.14
N TYR A 101 -14.05 17.65 3.51
CA TYR A 101 -13.95 17.75 2.05
C TYR A 101 -14.90 16.75 1.36
N PRO A 102 -15.45 17.11 0.20
CA PRO A 102 -16.16 16.15 -0.64
C PRO A 102 -15.27 14.96 -1.00
N SER A 103 -15.85 13.77 -1.14
CA SER A 103 -15.11 12.52 -1.40
C SER A 103 -14.25 12.55 -2.68
N TRP A 104 -14.66 13.33 -3.69
CA TRP A 104 -13.89 13.47 -4.93
C TRP A 104 -12.50 14.10 -4.73
N VAL A 105 -12.29 14.90 -3.65
CA VAL A 105 -10.99 15.53 -3.36
C VAL A 105 -9.89 14.49 -3.18
N MET A 106 -10.18 13.39 -2.49
CA MET A 106 -9.24 12.28 -2.32
C MET A 106 -8.88 11.63 -3.65
N ASN A 107 -9.85 11.53 -4.56
CA ASN A 107 -9.62 10.98 -5.90
C ASN A 107 -8.80 11.94 -6.76
N ALA A 108 -9.07 13.24 -6.69
CA ALA A 108 -8.29 14.24 -7.40
C ALA A 108 -6.82 14.24 -6.95
N LEU A 109 -6.57 14.25 -5.64
CA LEU A 109 -5.21 14.16 -5.09
C LEU A 109 -4.52 12.82 -5.45
N GLY A 110 -5.28 11.74 -5.64
CA GLY A 110 -4.79 10.44 -6.05
C GLY A 110 -4.62 10.26 -7.56
N GLY A 111 -5.05 11.22 -8.40
CA GLY A 111 -5.00 11.15 -9.85
C GLY A 111 -4.15 12.22 -10.53
N ILE A 112 -3.74 13.25 -9.81
CA ILE A 112 -2.91 14.34 -10.36
C ILE A 112 -1.43 14.02 -10.09
N PRO A 113 -0.56 13.98 -11.13
CA PRO A 113 0.85 13.61 -10.97
C PRO A 113 1.57 14.38 -9.87
N ALA A 114 1.44 15.70 -9.80
CA ALA A 114 2.09 16.52 -8.80
C ALA A 114 1.80 16.09 -7.34
N THR A 115 0.65 15.48 -7.10
CA THR A 115 0.22 15.03 -5.77
C THR A 115 0.45 13.55 -5.54
N ILE A 116 0.32 12.68 -6.56
CA ILE A 116 0.43 11.23 -6.37
C ILE A 116 1.84 10.68 -6.63
N ASP A 117 2.60 11.28 -7.56
CA ASP A 117 3.92 10.77 -7.96
C ASP A 117 4.94 10.73 -6.81
N PRO A 118 4.96 11.67 -5.85
CA PRO A 118 5.85 11.56 -4.68
C PRO A 118 5.65 10.27 -3.89
N MET A 119 4.39 9.86 -3.67
CA MET A 119 4.06 8.59 -3.00
C MET A 119 4.53 7.38 -3.83
N VAL A 120 4.20 7.37 -5.13
CA VAL A 120 4.56 6.26 -6.04
C VAL A 120 6.08 6.13 -6.15
N THR A 121 6.78 7.25 -6.30
CA THR A 121 8.24 7.28 -6.37
C THR A 121 8.88 6.79 -5.06
N THR A 122 8.36 7.20 -3.91
CA THR A 122 8.83 6.74 -2.61
C THR A 122 8.63 5.24 -2.46
N ALA A 123 7.46 4.72 -2.82
CA ALA A 123 7.17 3.29 -2.80
C ALA A 123 8.13 2.51 -3.72
N ALA A 124 8.36 2.98 -4.94
CA ALA A 124 9.29 2.37 -5.88
C ALA A 124 10.72 2.33 -5.37
N LYS A 125 11.20 3.41 -4.74
CA LYS A 125 12.53 3.47 -4.11
C LYS A 125 12.66 2.46 -2.96
N ILE A 126 11.67 2.37 -2.07
CA ILE A 126 11.66 1.42 -0.95
C ILE A 126 11.71 -0.02 -1.48
N LEU A 127 10.90 -0.36 -2.49
CA LEU A 127 10.92 -1.68 -3.14
C LEU A 127 12.29 -1.97 -3.76
N SER A 128 12.87 -1.02 -4.47
CA SER A 128 14.17 -1.17 -5.14
C SER A 128 15.30 -1.42 -4.13
N VAL A 129 15.36 -0.63 -3.06
CA VAL A 129 16.36 -0.80 -1.99
C VAL A 129 16.19 -2.14 -1.27
N SER A 130 14.95 -2.53 -0.98
CA SER A 130 14.65 -3.83 -0.36
C SER A 130 15.05 -5.00 -1.26
N ALA A 131 14.73 -4.93 -2.55
CA ALA A 131 15.09 -5.95 -3.53
C ALA A 131 16.61 -6.04 -3.70
N LEU A 132 17.31 -4.90 -3.81
CA LEU A 132 18.76 -4.85 -3.92
C LEU A 132 19.42 -5.51 -2.71
N ARG A 133 18.94 -5.22 -1.51
CA ARG A 133 19.42 -5.86 -0.27
C ARG A 133 19.27 -7.38 -0.33
N LEU A 134 18.12 -7.88 -0.75
CA LEU A 134 17.88 -9.31 -0.88
C LEU A 134 18.73 -9.95 -1.98
N LEU A 135 19.00 -9.26 -3.07
CA LEU A 135 19.84 -9.79 -4.14
C LEU A 135 21.31 -9.89 -3.73
N GLN A 136 21.82 -8.92 -2.98
CA GLN A 136 23.22 -8.82 -2.62
C GLN A 136 23.60 -9.57 -1.33
N ASP A 137 22.67 -9.68 -0.37
CA ASP A 137 22.94 -10.24 0.95
C ASP A 137 22.36 -11.65 1.10
N LYS A 138 23.22 -12.65 0.90
CA LYS A 138 22.83 -14.06 1.08
C LYS A 138 22.37 -14.36 2.51
N VAL A 139 22.99 -13.75 3.51
CA VAL A 139 22.65 -14.01 4.92
C VAL A 139 21.24 -13.46 5.23
N ALA A 140 20.92 -12.29 4.71
CA ALA A 140 19.56 -11.75 4.82
C ALA A 140 18.52 -12.65 4.16
N ARG A 141 18.80 -13.16 2.94
CA ARG A 141 17.89 -14.13 2.26
C ARG A 141 17.69 -15.39 3.07
N ASP A 142 18.78 -15.98 3.57
CA ASP A 142 18.71 -17.23 4.34
C ASP A 142 17.86 -17.04 5.61
N ARG A 143 18.02 -15.91 6.31
CA ARG A 143 17.20 -15.57 7.49
C ARG A 143 15.72 -15.41 7.13
N VAL A 144 15.43 -14.72 6.04
CA VAL A 144 14.05 -14.51 5.55
C VAL A 144 13.40 -15.85 5.18
N MET A 145 14.13 -16.74 4.50
CA MET A 145 13.65 -18.08 4.17
C MET A 145 13.45 -18.96 5.41
N ALA A 146 14.34 -18.87 6.39
CA ALA A 146 14.19 -19.59 7.65
C ALA A 146 12.93 -19.13 8.42
N GLU A 147 12.70 -17.82 8.50
CA GLU A 147 11.49 -17.26 9.12
C GLU A 147 10.23 -17.75 8.39
N PHE A 148 10.23 -17.70 7.05
CA PHE A 148 9.12 -18.19 6.24
C PHE A 148 8.80 -19.66 6.54
N LYS A 149 9.80 -20.54 6.53
CA LYS A 149 9.62 -21.95 6.84
C LYS A 149 9.10 -22.20 8.25
N THR A 150 9.56 -21.40 9.23
CA THR A 150 9.09 -21.50 10.60
C THR A 150 7.62 -21.10 10.74
N ARG A 151 7.23 -19.99 10.11
CA ARG A 151 5.86 -19.45 10.21
C ARG A 151 4.83 -20.29 9.45
N THR A 152 5.20 -20.80 8.28
CA THR A 152 4.27 -21.52 7.40
C THR A 152 4.38 -23.05 7.52
N GLY A 153 5.27 -23.56 8.38
CA GLY A 153 5.53 -25.00 8.49
C GLY A 153 6.13 -25.61 7.22
N GLY A 154 6.69 -24.78 6.34
CA GLY A 154 7.29 -25.20 5.08
C GLY A 154 6.60 -24.67 3.82
N GLY A 155 5.57 -23.84 3.96
CA GLY A 155 4.81 -23.30 2.82
C GLY A 155 3.70 -24.23 2.36
N ILE A 156 3.41 -24.22 1.06
CA ILE A 156 2.40 -25.12 0.45
C ILE A 156 2.78 -26.57 0.71
N GLY A 157 1.81 -27.35 1.20
CA GLY A 157 2.01 -28.75 1.61
C GLY A 157 2.78 -28.92 2.91
N GLY A 158 3.15 -27.83 3.58
CA GLY A 158 3.78 -27.83 4.91
C GLY A 158 2.82 -28.22 6.03
N LYS A 159 3.35 -28.31 7.26
CA LYS A 159 2.59 -28.82 8.43
C LYS A 159 1.36 -27.98 8.78
N THR A 160 1.38 -26.69 8.49
CA THR A 160 0.30 -25.75 8.80
C THR A 160 -0.52 -25.36 7.58
N TRP A 161 -0.18 -25.92 6.43
CA TRP A 161 -0.91 -25.70 5.19
C TRP A 161 -2.33 -26.26 5.29
N MET A 162 -3.31 -25.40 5.01
CA MET A 162 -4.68 -25.84 4.78
C MET A 162 -4.95 -25.77 3.27
N ALA A 163 -5.30 -26.90 2.70
CA ALA A 163 -5.68 -26.95 1.29
C ALA A 163 -6.92 -26.06 1.02
N PRO A 164 -7.06 -25.53 -0.19
CA PRO A 164 -8.28 -24.82 -0.58
C PRO A 164 -9.54 -25.67 -0.28
N LEU A 165 -10.60 -25.02 0.12
CA LEU A 165 -11.88 -25.67 0.44
C LEU A 165 -12.59 -26.22 -0.84
N CYS A 166 -12.19 -25.73 -2.01
CA CYS A 166 -12.73 -26.19 -3.29
C CYS A 166 -11.82 -27.26 -3.89
N ASP A 167 -12.41 -28.25 -4.55
CA ASP A 167 -11.76 -29.40 -5.18
C ASP A 167 -11.59 -29.24 -6.71
N TYR A 168 -12.05 -28.12 -7.27
CA TYR A 168 -11.87 -27.84 -8.70
C TYR A 168 -10.57 -27.09 -8.97
N ALA A 169 -9.97 -27.38 -10.13
CA ALA A 169 -8.77 -26.67 -10.58
C ALA A 169 -9.08 -25.18 -10.86
N PRO A 170 -8.14 -24.29 -10.58
CA PRO A 170 -8.30 -22.89 -10.97
C PRO A 170 -8.45 -22.78 -12.49
N PRO A 171 -9.30 -21.87 -12.99
CA PRO A 171 -9.58 -21.71 -14.43
C PRO A 171 -8.40 -21.03 -15.14
N LEU A 172 -7.29 -21.74 -15.30
CA LEU A 172 -6.06 -21.22 -15.92
C LEU A 172 -6.24 -20.92 -17.42
N ASP A 173 -7.17 -21.63 -18.06
CA ASP A 173 -7.49 -21.47 -19.49
C ASP A 173 -8.65 -20.50 -19.75
N PHE A 174 -8.97 -19.68 -18.76
CA PHE A 174 -10.04 -18.70 -18.89
C PHE A 174 -9.73 -17.71 -20.00
N LYS A 175 -10.53 -17.76 -21.07
CA LYS A 175 -10.39 -16.84 -22.20
C LYS A 175 -10.90 -15.46 -21.78
N TRP A 176 -10.01 -14.55 -21.52
CA TRP A 176 -10.27 -13.16 -21.20
C TRP A 176 -10.47 -12.32 -22.43
N PRO A 177 -11.27 -11.28 -22.27
CA PRO A 177 -12.67 -11.30 -21.90
C PRO A 177 -13.47 -11.59 -23.17
N GLU A 178 -14.46 -12.45 -23.07
CA GLU A 178 -15.46 -12.49 -24.12
C GLU A 178 -16.28 -11.21 -24.00
N TYR A 179 -16.00 -10.28 -24.91
CA TYR A 179 -16.82 -9.09 -25.02
C TYR A 179 -18.22 -9.48 -25.44
N VAL A 180 -19.21 -9.14 -24.63
CA VAL A 180 -20.59 -9.29 -25.03
C VAL A 180 -20.95 -8.17 -25.99
N GLU A 181 -21.36 -8.51 -27.21
CA GLU A 181 -21.90 -7.53 -28.14
C GLU A 181 -23.30 -7.13 -27.69
N THR A 182 -23.47 -5.86 -27.38
CA THR A 182 -24.76 -5.28 -27.00
C THR A 182 -25.19 -4.25 -28.06
N PRO A 183 -26.44 -3.79 -28.07
CA PRO A 183 -26.85 -2.67 -28.91
C PRO A 183 -26.04 -1.38 -28.71
N ARG A 184 -25.28 -1.31 -27.61
CA ARG A 184 -24.38 -0.17 -27.27
C ARG A 184 -22.91 -0.43 -27.66
N GLY A 185 -22.63 -1.52 -28.39
CA GLY A 185 -21.28 -1.95 -28.74
C GLY A 185 -20.72 -3.04 -27.81
N ARG A 186 -19.42 -3.32 -27.93
CA ARG A 186 -18.73 -4.30 -27.10
C ARG A 186 -18.62 -3.79 -25.66
N GLN A 187 -19.05 -4.58 -24.73
CA GLN A 187 -18.96 -4.30 -23.28
C GLN A 187 -18.29 -5.48 -22.59
N PHE A 188 -17.57 -5.18 -21.48
CA PHE A 188 -17.00 -6.17 -20.58
C PHE A 188 -18.08 -6.77 -19.69
#